data_97df8436154d0ec04484bd9eab011267
#
_entry.id   97df8436154d0ec04484bd9eab011267
#
_cell.length_a   1.000
_cell.length_b   1.000
_cell.length_c   1.000
_cell.angle_alpha   90.00
_cell.angle_beta   90.00
_cell.angle_gamma   90.00
#
_symmetry.space_group_name_H-M   'P 1'
#
loop_
_entity.id
_entity.type
_entity.pdbx_description
1 polymer ?
#
loop_
_entity_poly.entity_id
_entity_poly.type
_entity_poly.pdbx_seq_one_letter_code
_entity_poly.pdbx_strand_id
1 'polypeptide(L)'
;MERVDTFKEGKVYLVYDAEHHRMAVEKRLQGNFRIYEQLQALSHSYLPQLYAVSYTEDETIVWEEYITGKSLEQIPATEKQVTKWLFELCDVLRFLHQHHILHRDIKPSNLLLGSDGHIRLIDFDAAREEKEQAEMDTRLLGTRGYAPPEQYGFAQTDERADIYALGVTARELLGKAAKKRRWKHILKKCTALEPKKRYHHIWQITWAIRFGQIRHRLLYPLVFTGLALVTGFAVWGYATDTDVRGAM
;
A
#
# COMPACT_ATOMS: atom_id res chain seq x y z
N MET A 1 -12.27 26.38 15.87
CA MET A 1 -12.69 25.48 14.75
C MET A 1 -14.18 25.63 14.54
N GLU A 2 -14.61 25.95 13.32
CA GLU A 2 -16.03 26.07 12.93
C GLU A 2 -16.40 24.90 12.02
N ARG A 3 -17.52 24.20 12.30
CA ARG A 3 -17.98 23.09 11.46
C ARG A 3 -18.58 23.60 10.17
N VAL A 4 -18.09 23.05 9.05
CA VAL A 4 -18.51 23.44 7.70
C VAL A 4 -19.38 22.32 7.08
N ASP A 5 -19.02 21.06 7.27
CA ASP A 5 -19.74 19.89 6.72
C ASP A 5 -19.54 18.66 7.59
N THR A 6 -20.29 17.59 7.30
CA THR A 6 -20.27 16.33 8.04
C THR A 6 -20.01 15.17 7.08
N PHE A 7 -18.87 14.48 7.22
CA PHE A 7 -18.60 13.27 6.46
C PHE A 7 -19.21 12.01 7.08
N LYS A 8 -19.24 11.97 8.42
CA LYS A 8 -19.85 10.87 9.18
C LYS A 8 -20.43 11.41 10.47
N GLU A 9 -21.76 11.31 10.58
CA GLU A 9 -22.50 11.83 11.73
C GLU A 9 -21.93 11.34 13.06
N GLY A 10 -21.74 12.27 13.99
CA GLY A 10 -21.17 11.99 15.32
C GLY A 10 -19.66 11.68 15.34
N LYS A 11 -18.98 11.59 14.19
CA LYS A 11 -17.59 11.07 14.15
C LYS A 11 -16.59 11.91 13.34
N VAL A 12 -16.97 12.35 12.13
CA VAL A 12 -16.02 13.00 11.21
C VAL A 12 -16.64 14.23 10.58
N TYR A 13 -16.01 15.36 10.77
CA TYR A 13 -16.49 16.66 10.35
C TYR A 13 -15.42 17.39 9.54
N LEU A 14 -15.87 18.14 8.53
CA LEU A 14 -15.06 19.17 7.90
C LEU A 14 -15.16 20.44 8.74
N VAL A 15 -14.04 21.00 9.15
CA VAL A 15 -13.97 22.20 9.98
C VAL A 15 -13.08 23.25 9.35
N TYR A 16 -13.39 24.51 9.60
CA TYR A 16 -12.53 25.65 9.25
C TYR A 16 -11.76 26.11 10.49
N ASP A 17 -10.44 26.11 10.36
CA ASP A 17 -9.52 26.65 11.35
C ASP A 17 -9.29 28.14 11.04
N ALA A 18 -10.03 29.02 11.73
CA ALA A 18 -9.98 30.44 11.50
C ALA A 18 -8.63 31.07 11.92
N GLU A 19 -7.92 30.49 12.87
CA GLU A 19 -6.62 30.97 13.35
C GLU A 19 -5.53 30.77 12.28
N HIS A 20 -5.56 29.63 11.59
CA HIS A 20 -4.57 29.27 10.57
C HIS A 20 -5.10 29.39 9.14
N HIS A 21 -6.32 29.90 8.96
CA HIS A 21 -6.97 30.08 7.65
C HIS A 21 -6.97 28.84 6.75
N ARG A 22 -7.31 27.67 7.32
CA ARG A 22 -7.26 26.38 6.59
C ARG A 22 -8.47 25.50 6.90
N MET A 23 -8.75 24.59 5.97
CA MET A 23 -9.68 23.48 6.19
C MET A 23 -8.98 22.33 6.91
N ALA A 24 -9.69 21.69 7.83
CA ALA A 24 -9.21 20.52 8.56
C ALA A 24 -10.32 19.47 8.69
N VAL A 25 -9.95 18.25 9.01
CA VAL A 25 -10.87 17.18 9.38
C VAL A 25 -10.80 17.01 10.89
N GLU A 26 -11.95 17.14 11.55
CA GLU A 26 -12.11 16.79 12.98
C GLU A 26 -12.65 15.37 13.07
N LYS A 27 -11.92 14.48 13.74
CA LYS A 27 -12.35 13.12 14.07
C LYS A 27 -12.62 13.00 15.55
N ARG A 28 -13.74 12.36 15.91
CA ARG A 28 -14.13 12.05 17.29
C ARG A 28 -14.16 10.54 17.47
N LEU A 29 -13.30 10.03 18.31
CA LEU A 29 -13.07 8.62 18.54
C LEU A 29 -13.43 8.27 19.99
N GLN A 30 -14.31 7.32 20.19
CA GLN A 30 -14.69 6.85 21.52
C GLN A 30 -13.53 6.05 22.14
N GLY A 31 -13.01 6.54 23.26
CA GLY A 31 -11.89 5.96 23.98
C GLY A 31 -10.57 6.72 23.79
N ASN A 32 -9.51 6.17 24.34
CA ASN A 32 -8.18 6.78 24.35
C ASN A 32 -7.29 6.12 23.27
N PHE A 33 -7.00 6.86 22.21
CA PHE A 33 -6.17 6.42 21.09
C PHE A 33 -4.80 7.10 21.13
N ARG A 34 -3.93 6.68 22.07
CA ARG A 34 -2.59 7.25 22.25
C ARG A 34 -1.67 7.17 21.04
N ILE A 35 -1.97 6.30 20.09
CA ILE A 35 -1.25 6.22 18.81
C ILE A 35 -1.18 7.56 18.07
N TYR A 36 -2.19 8.42 18.24
CA TYR A 36 -2.23 9.74 17.62
C TYR A 36 -1.19 10.72 18.19
N GLU A 37 -0.71 10.53 19.43
CA GLU A 37 0.42 11.31 19.99
C GLU A 37 1.71 11.01 19.23
N GLN A 38 1.95 9.74 18.93
CA GLN A 38 3.11 9.34 18.13
C GLN A 38 2.99 9.84 16.70
N LEU A 39 1.82 9.67 16.08
CA LEU A 39 1.56 10.11 14.71
C LEU A 39 1.69 11.63 14.54
N GLN A 40 1.33 12.43 15.56
CA GLN A 40 1.47 13.88 15.54
C GLN A 40 2.94 14.34 15.44
N ALA A 41 3.86 13.58 15.99
CA ALA A 41 5.29 13.87 15.89
C ALA A 41 5.91 13.46 14.56
N LEU A 42 5.16 12.76 13.70
CA LEU A 42 5.62 12.23 12.43
C LEU A 42 5.13 13.08 11.25
N SER A 43 5.97 13.20 10.23
CA SER A 43 5.60 13.85 8.97
C SER A 43 6.07 12.99 7.80
N HIS A 44 5.18 12.75 6.85
CA HIS A 44 5.48 12.00 5.64
C HIS A 44 4.60 12.46 4.48
N SER A 45 5.14 12.51 3.26
CA SER A 45 4.44 13.05 2.08
C SER A 45 3.12 12.33 1.75
N TYR A 46 2.95 11.09 2.22
CA TYR A 46 1.76 10.27 1.97
C TYR A 46 0.91 10.05 3.23
N LEU A 47 1.10 10.89 4.25
CA LEU A 47 0.24 10.98 5.42
C LEU A 47 -0.41 12.36 5.48
N PRO A 48 -1.66 12.49 5.93
CA PRO A 48 -2.19 13.79 6.32
C PRO A 48 -1.39 14.32 7.51
N GLN A 49 -1.16 15.63 7.53
CA GLN A 49 -0.54 16.28 8.69
C GLN A 49 -1.53 16.29 9.85
N LEU A 50 -1.11 15.83 11.02
CA LEU A 50 -1.86 15.95 12.26
C LEU A 50 -1.58 17.31 12.90
N TYR A 51 -2.62 18.13 13.04
CA TYR A 51 -2.50 19.48 13.57
C TYR A 51 -2.58 19.49 15.09
N ALA A 52 -3.55 18.77 15.65
CA ALA A 52 -3.74 18.69 17.09
C ALA A 52 -4.43 17.39 17.49
N VAL A 53 -4.18 16.96 18.72
CA VAL A 53 -4.89 15.86 19.37
C VAL A 53 -5.31 16.33 20.75
N SER A 54 -6.54 16.07 21.14
CA SER A 54 -7.07 16.36 22.47
C SER A 54 -7.74 15.12 23.05
N TYR A 55 -7.59 14.94 24.34
CA TYR A 55 -8.15 13.80 25.08
C TYR A 55 -9.15 14.32 26.12
N THR A 56 -10.31 13.68 26.18
CA THR A 56 -11.25 13.77 27.27
C THR A 56 -11.29 12.43 28.01
N GLU A 57 -12.12 12.29 29.05
CA GLU A 57 -12.27 11.00 29.75
C GLU A 57 -12.72 9.86 28.82
N ASP A 58 -13.60 10.16 27.85
CA ASP A 58 -14.26 9.17 27.00
C ASP A 58 -13.91 9.27 25.51
N GLU A 59 -13.24 10.35 25.07
CA GLU A 59 -13.02 10.60 23.64
C GLU A 59 -11.59 11.06 23.36
N THR A 60 -11.10 10.68 22.19
CA THR A 60 -9.95 11.28 21.50
C THR A 60 -10.46 12.14 20.36
N ILE A 61 -10.09 13.41 20.31
CA ILE A 61 -10.42 14.33 19.23
C ILE A 61 -9.13 14.63 18.46
N VAL A 62 -9.18 14.40 17.16
CA VAL A 62 -8.03 14.58 16.25
C VAL A 62 -8.38 15.62 15.20
N TRP A 63 -7.50 16.58 14.97
CA TRP A 63 -7.57 17.53 13.87
C TRP A 63 -6.42 17.24 12.90
N GLU A 64 -6.79 16.90 11.67
CA GLU A 64 -5.84 16.54 10.63
C GLU A 64 -6.07 17.30 9.32
N GLU A 65 -5.10 17.28 8.44
CA GLU A 65 -5.15 17.90 7.12
C GLU A 65 -6.35 17.40 6.32
N TYR A 66 -7.11 18.33 5.77
CA TYR A 66 -8.15 18.01 4.80
C TYR A 66 -7.55 17.76 3.43
N ILE A 67 -7.61 16.51 2.99
CA ILE A 67 -7.15 16.10 1.65
C ILE A 67 -8.28 16.27 0.65
N THR A 68 -8.14 17.24 -0.26
CA THR A 68 -9.07 17.41 -1.37
C THR A 68 -8.83 16.30 -2.40
N GLY A 69 -9.72 15.29 -2.41
CA GLY A 69 -9.56 14.12 -3.27
C GLY A 69 -10.68 13.11 -3.14
N LYS A 70 -10.50 11.97 -3.79
CA LYS A 70 -11.43 10.83 -3.73
C LYS A 70 -10.71 9.58 -3.27
N SER A 71 -11.43 8.66 -2.62
CA SER A 71 -10.86 7.37 -2.26
C SER A 71 -10.58 6.53 -3.50
N LEU A 72 -9.55 5.69 -3.43
CA LEU A 72 -9.20 4.79 -4.54
C LEU A 72 -10.29 3.75 -4.83
N GLU A 73 -11.21 3.51 -3.90
CA GLU A 73 -12.39 2.68 -4.11
C GLU A 73 -13.31 3.25 -5.20
N GLN A 74 -13.35 4.58 -5.35
CA GLN A 74 -14.24 5.30 -6.27
C GLN A 74 -13.59 5.61 -7.62
N ILE A 75 -12.30 5.28 -7.82
CA ILE A 75 -11.53 5.72 -8.97
C ILE A 75 -11.14 4.51 -9.83
N PRO A 76 -11.62 4.44 -11.09
CA PRO A 76 -11.07 3.45 -12.02
C PRO A 76 -9.61 3.77 -12.32
N ALA A 77 -8.75 2.75 -12.30
CA ALA A 77 -7.33 2.95 -12.47
C ALA A 77 -6.68 2.01 -13.48
N THR A 78 -5.69 2.53 -14.18
CA THR A 78 -4.81 1.73 -15.02
C THR A 78 -3.75 1.01 -14.18
N GLU A 79 -3.21 -0.09 -14.70
CA GLU A 79 -2.12 -0.80 -14.04
C GLU A 79 -0.90 0.10 -13.72
N LYS A 80 -0.64 1.09 -14.57
CA LYS A 80 0.47 2.07 -14.37
C LYS A 80 0.20 2.96 -13.15
N GLN A 81 -1.01 3.48 -13.02
CA GLN A 81 -1.41 4.30 -11.87
C GLN A 81 -1.37 3.49 -10.58
N VAL A 82 -1.98 2.29 -10.58
CA VAL A 82 -1.94 1.40 -9.41
C VAL A 82 -0.49 1.06 -9.03
N THR A 83 0.38 0.82 -10.00
CA THR A 83 1.80 0.55 -9.73
C THR A 83 2.48 1.74 -9.02
N LYS A 84 2.19 2.99 -9.46
CA LYS A 84 2.68 4.21 -8.79
C LYS A 84 2.17 4.26 -7.34
N TRP A 85 0.87 4.12 -7.14
CA TRP A 85 0.25 4.17 -5.81
C TRP A 85 0.75 3.07 -4.86
N LEU A 86 1.06 1.88 -5.39
CA LEU A 86 1.66 0.81 -4.59
C LEU A 86 3.09 1.14 -4.14
N PHE A 87 3.88 1.87 -4.93
CA PHE A 87 5.18 2.36 -4.48
C PHE A 87 5.03 3.39 -3.37
N GLU A 88 4.09 4.32 -3.49
CA GLU A 88 3.80 5.34 -2.49
C GLU A 88 3.27 4.71 -1.19
N LEU A 89 2.35 3.71 -1.30
CA LEU A 89 1.85 2.94 -0.16
C LEU A 89 2.96 2.14 0.52
N CYS A 90 3.84 1.50 -0.25
CA CYS A 90 4.99 0.81 0.33
C CYS A 90 5.94 1.77 1.05
N ASP A 91 6.10 3.00 0.55
CA ASP A 91 6.97 3.99 1.17
C ASP A 91 6.43 4.46 2.52
N VAL A 92 5.14 4.84 2.59
CA VAL A 92 4.52 5.26 3.85
C VAL A 92 4.42 4.12 4.86
N LEU A 93 4.12 2.88 4.44
CA LEU A 93 4.08 1.74 5.35
C LEU A 93 5.47 1.40 5.90
N ARG A 94 6.51 1.48 5.06
CA ARG A 94 7.90 1.32 5.53
C ARG A 94 8.25 2.37 6.58
N PHE A 95 7.85 3.63 6.35
CA PHE A 95 8.05 4.72 7.31
C PHE A 95 7.33 4.45 8.63
N LEU A 96 6.06 4.04 8.62
CA LEU A 96 5.30 3.70 9.82
C LEU A 96 5.94 2.53 10.59
N HIS A 97 6.32 1.45 9.89
CA HIS A 97 6.96 0.28 10.51
C HIS A 97 8.32 0.61 11.13
N GLN A 98 9.10 1.53 10.53
CA GLN A 98 10.33 2.04 11.14
C GLN A 98 10.09 2.81 12.47
N HIS A 99 8.87 3.32 12.66
CA HIS A 99 8.43 3.95 13.90
C HIS A 99 7.57 3.02 14.77
N HIS A 100 7.64 1.70 14.52
CA HIS A 100 6.89 0.67 15.24
C HIS A 100 5.37 0.86 15.22
N ILE A 101 4.82 1.46 14.17
CA ILE A 101 3.39 1.70 14.00
C ILE A 101 2.84 0.74 12.93
N LEU A 102 1.84 -0.05 13.31
CA LEU A 102 1.05 -0.91 12.43
C LEU A 102 -0.26 -0.23 12.12
N HIS A 103 -0.63 -0.14 10.82
CA HIS A 103 -1.87 0.53 10.39
C HIS A 103 -3.12 -0.34 10.58
N ARG A 104 -3.05 -1.63 10.22
CA ARG A 104 -4.05 -2.68 10.46
C ARG A 104 -5.39 -2.56 9.72
N ASP A 105 -5.62 -1.47 8.97
CA ASP A 105 -6.85 -1.27 8.17
C ASP A 105 -6.56 -0.70 6.78
N ILE A 106 -5.61 -1.31 6.05
CA ILE A 106 -5.25 -0.91 4.69
C ILE A 106 -6.30 -1.43 3.71
N LYS A 107 -7.00 -0.52 3.04
CA LYS A 107 -8.03 -0.80 2.03
C LYS A 107 -8.18 0.38 1.07
N PRO A 108 -8.80 0.21 -0.10
CA PRO A 108 -8.96 1.31 -1.08
C PRO A 108 -9.68 2.53 -0.53
N SER A 109 -10.67 2.36 0.36
CA SER A 109 -11.42 3.47 0.98
C SER A 109 -10.57 4.32 1.94
N ASN A 110 -9.47 3.78 2.48
CA ASN A 110 -8.54 4.49 3.35
C ASN A 110 -7.32 5.07 2.60
N LEU A 111 -7.38 5.07 1.27
CA LEU A 111 -6.39 5.67 0.38
C LEU A 111 -7.04 6.79 -0.43
N LEU A 112 -6.75 8.04 -0.12
CA LEU A 112 -7.23 9.19 -0.88
C LEU A 112 -6.23 9.56 -1.97
N LEU A 113 -6.71 9.79 -3.18
CA LEU A 113 -5.93 10.39 -4.26
C LEU A 113 -6.10 11.91 -4.19
N GLY A 114 -5.06 12.60 -3.78
CA GLY A 114 -5.03 14.06 -3.72
C GLY A 114 -5.02 14.72 -5.10
N SER A 115 -5.30 16.01 -5.13
CA SER A 115 -5.26 16.84 -6.35
C SER A 115 -3.86 16.91 -6.97
N ASP A 116 -2.82 16.65 -6.20
CA ASP A 116 -1.41 16.54 -6.62
C ASP A 116 -1.08 15.19 -7.31
N GLY A 117 -2.06 14.28 -7.39
CA GLY A 117 -1.92 12.96 -8.00
C GLY A 117 -1.13 11.95 -7.17
N HIS A 118 -0.95 12.23 -5.87
CA HIS A 118 -0.34 11.32 -4.89
C HIS A 118 -1.38 10.79 -3.92
N ILE A 119 -1.14 9.58 -3.41
CA ILE A 119 -2.03 9.02 -2.38
C ILE A 119 -1.74 9.61 -1.01
N ARG A 120 -2.77 9.56 -0.15
CA ARG A 120 -2.66 9.77 1.30
C ARG A 120 -3.31 8.59 2.01
N LEU A 121 -2.57 7.98 2.90
CA LEU A 121 -3.07 6.92 3.78
C LEU A 121 -3.75 7.59 4.98
N ILE A 122 -5.04 7.32 5.15
CA ILE A 122 -5.88 7.92 6.19
C ILE A 122 -6.45 6.84 7.11
N ASP A 123 -7.06 7.27 8.22
CA ASP A 123 -7.82 6.44 9.14
C ASP A 123 -6.97 5.47 9.97
N PHE A 124 -6.42 6.00 11.06
CA PHE A 124 -5.58 5.27 12.01
C PHE A 124 -6.34 4.71 13.22
N ASP A 125 -7.67 4.56 13.12
CA ASP A 125 -8.52 4.09 14.23
C ASP A 125 -8.19 2.65 14.65
N ALA A 126 -7.67 1.83 13.73
CA ALA A 126 -7.22 0.47 13.99
C ALA A 126 -5.71 0.38 14.27
N ALA A 127 -4.99 1.49 14.13
CA ALA A 127 -3.54 1.51 14.26
C ALA A 127 -3.09 1.29 15.71
N ARG A 128 -1.91 0.72 15.86
CA ARG A 128 -1.28 0.52 17.18
C ARG A 128 0.24 0.51 17.06
N GLU A 129 0.88 0.69 18.22
CA GLU A 129 2.29 0.42 18.40
C GLU A 129 2.57 -1.08 18.36
N GLU A 130 3.63 -1.48 17.66
CA GLU A 130 4.12 -2.86 17.67
C GLU A 130 4.78 -3.15 19.01
N LYS A 131 4.17 -4.03 19.81
CA LYS A 131 4.70 -4.40 21.14
C LYS A 131 5.66 -5.57 21.04
N GLU A 132 6.76 -5.50 21.77
CA GLU A 132 7.73 -6.61 21.88
C GLU A 132 7.17 -7.83 22.61
N GLN A 133 6.18 -7.66 23.50
CA GLN A 133 5.55 -8.75 24.25
C GLN A 133 4.19 -9.13 23.71
N ALA A 134 3.94 -10.46 23.67
CA ALA A 134 2.72 -11.07 23.16
C ALA A 134 1.51 -10.83 24.07
N GLU A 135 0.93 -9.64 24.04
CA GLU A 135 -0.43 -9.43 24.49
C GLU A 135 -1.38 -9.72 23.34
N MET A 136 -2.33 -10.65 23.54
CA MET A 136 -3.35 -10.96 22.54
C MET A 136 -4.16 -9.70 22.23
N ASP A 137 -4.43 -9.50 20.94
CA ASP A 137 -5.32 -8.45 20.47
C ASP A 137 -6.73 -8.66 21.03
N THR A 138 -7.12 -7.89 22.04
CA THR A 138 -8.40 -8.00 22.72
C THR A 138 -9.57 -7.40 21.95
N ARG A 139 -9.31 -6.66 20.85
CA ARG A 139 -10.34 -6.09 19.98
C ARG A 139 -10.20 -6.64 18.56
N LEU A 140 -11.30 -7.19 18.04
CA LEU A 140 -11.46 -7.53 16.62
C LEU A 140 -11.47 -6.22 15.79
N LEU A 141 -10.31 -5.77 15.36
CA LEU A 141 -10.16 -4.56 14.56
C LEU A 141 -9.73 -4.91 13.14
N GLY A 142 -10.21 -4.13 12.19
CA GLY A 142 -9.92 -4.28 10.78
C GLY A 142 -11.14 -4.64 9.95
N THR A 143 -11.05 -4.36 8.65
CA THR A 143 -12.17 -4.57 7.72
C THR A 143 -12.18 -6.01 7.23
N ARG A 144 -13.34 -6.67 7.36
CA ARG A 144 -13.54 -8.04 6.88
C ARG A 144 -13.17 -8.14 5.39
N GLY A 145 -12.36 -9.14 5.04
CA GLY A 145 -11.85 -9.36 3.70
C GLY A 145 -10.46 -8.76 3.45
N TYR A 146 -10.04 -7.73 4.19
CA TYR A 146 -8.69 -7.14 4.10
C TYR A 146 -7.78 -7.57 5.24
N ALA A 147 -8.34 -7.72 6.44
CA ALA A 147 -7.58 -8.14 7.61
C ALA A 147 -7.15 -9.61 7.52
N PRO A 148 -5.91 -9.94 7.91
CA PRO A 148 -5.42 -11.32 7.93
C PRO A 148 -5.99 -12.11 9.10
N PRO A 149 -5.92 -13.48 9.07
CA PRO A 149 -6.49 -14.33 10.11
C PRO A 149 -5.99 -14.03 11.53
N GLU A 150 -4.70 -13.71 11.70
CA GLU A 150 -4.12 -13.40 13.01
C GLU A 150 -4.73 -12.14 13.65
N GLN A 151 -5.23 -11.20 12.85
CA GLN A 151 -5.86 -9.98 13.35
C GLN A 151 -7.24 -10.24 13.98
N TYR A 152 -7.79 -11.42 13.80
CA TYR A 152 -9.05 -11.86 14.43
C TYR A 152 -8.84 -12.57 15.78
N GLY A 153 -7.73 -12.30 16.48
CA GLY A 153 -7.47 -12.83 17.82
C GLY A 153 -6.78 -14.18 17.87
N PHE A 154 -6.26 -14.68 16.75
CA PHE A 154 -5.57 -15.98 16.68
C PHE A 154 -4.07 -15.90 16.98
N ALA A 155 -3.45 -14.72 16.84
CA ALA A 155 -2.03 -14.51 17.11
C ALA A 155 -1.70 -13.02 17.24
N GLN A 156 -0.49 -12.72 17.70
CA GLN A 156 0.05 -11.36 17.68
C GLN A 156 0.21 -10.85 16.25
N THR A 157 -0.20 -9.60 15.99
CA THR A 157 0.00 -8.93 14.71
C THR A 157 1.32 -8.18 14.67
N ASP A 158 2.06 -8.29 13.57
CA ASP A 158 3.28 -7.57 13.24
C ASP A 158 3.16 -6.92 11.84
N GLU A 159 4.25 -6.36 11.31
CA GLU A 159 4.31 -5.75 9.96
C GLU A 159 3.67 -6.60 8.86
N ARG A 160 3.66 -7.94 9.02
CA ARG A 160 3.11 -8.86 8.03
C ARG A 160 1.59 -8.81 7.95
N ALA A 161 0.90 -8.22 8.94
CA ALA A 161 -0.53 -7.95 8.85
C ALA A 161 -0.80 -6.85 7.81
N ASP A 162 -0.04 -5.76 7.83
CA ASP A 162 -0.14 -4.70 6.82
C ASP A 162 0.27 -5.19 5.43
N ILE A 163 1.27 -6.09 5.34
CA ILE A 163 1.66 -6.74 4.08
C ILE A 163 0.51 -7.56 3.48
N TYR A 164 -0.25 -8.26 4.31
CA TYR A 164 -1.42 -9.00 3.85
C TYR A 164 -2.49 -8.04 3.31
N ALA A 165 -2.87 -7.04 4.08
CA ALA A 165 -3.87 -6.05 3.72
C ALA A 165 -3.48 -5.26 2.45
N LEU A 166 -2.19 -4.87 2.30
CA LEU A 166 -1.63 -4.30 1.07
C LEU A 166 -1.82 -5.25 -0.11
N GLY A 167 -1.55 -6.55 0.06
CA GLY A 167 -1.72 -7.55 -1.00
C GLY A 167 -3.16 -7.69 -1.47
N VAL A 168 -4.14 -7.65 -0.55
CA VAL A 168 -5.58 -7.67 -0.88
C VAL A 168 -5.98 -6.39 -1.60
N THR A 169 -5.61 -5.23 -1.05
CA THR A 169 -5.85 -3.91 -1.65
C THR A 169 -5.28 -3.80 -3.07
N ALA A 170 -4.03 -4.24 -3.25
CA ALA A 170 -3.38 -4.26 -4.56
C ALA A 170 -4.11 -5.16 -5.56
N ARG A 171 -4.62 -6.32 -5.11
CA ARG A 171 -5.39 -7.24 -5.97
C ARG A 171 -6.66 -6.60 -6.49
N GLU A 172 -7.37 -5.91 -5.63
CA GLU A 172 -8.60 -5.20 -5.95
C GLU A 172 -8.34 -4.06 -6.95
N LEU A 173 -7.42 -3.16 -6.64
CA LEU A 173 -7.08 -2.03 -7.49
C LEU A 173 -6.53 -2.45 -8.87
N LEU A 174 -5.77 -3.54 -8.94
CA LEU A 174 -5.26 -4.08 -10.20
C LEU A 174 -6.34 -4.77 -11.06
N GLY A 175 -7.43 -5.24 -10.47
CA GLY A 175 -8.51 -5.92 -11.17
C GLY A 175 -8.00 -7.05 -12.09
N LYS A 176 -8.28 -6.95 -13.38
CA LYS A 176 -7.83 -7.95 -14.37
C LYS A 176 -6.30 -8.08 -14.45
N ALA A 177 -5.56 -7.00 -14.18
CA ALA A 177 -4.09 -7.01 -14.23
C ALA A 177 -3.47 -7.86 -13.09
N ALA A 178 -4.18 -8.09 -11.99
CA ALA A 178 -3.74 -8.96 -10.91
C ALA A 178 -3.45 -10.42 -11.37
N LYS A 179 -4.08 -10.86 -12.47
CA LYS A 179 -3.89 -12.20 -13.08
C LYS A 179 -2.58 -12.33 -13.85
N LYS A 180 -1.90 -11.24 -14.20
CA LYS A 180 -0.61 -11.26 -14.91
C LYS A 180 0.44 -11.97 -14.03
N ARG A 181 1.32 -12.78 -14.66
CA ARG A 181 2.31 -13.63 -13.96
C ARG A 181 3.10 -12.88 -12.89
N ARG A 182 3.55 -11.63 -13.17
CA ARG A 182 4.31 -10.82 -12.22
C ARG A 182 3.52 -10.51 -10.95
N TRP A 183 2.29 -10.03 -11.09
CA TRP A 183 1.42 -9.67 -9.98
C TRP A 183 0.94 -10.89 -9.21
N LYS A 184 0.54 -11.95 -9.93
CA LYS A 184 0.07 -13.21 -9.33
C LYS A 184 1.06 -13.74 -8.28
N HIS A 185 2.37 -13.73 -8.58
CA HIS A 185 3.39 -14.21 -7.66
C HIS A 185 3.53 -13.29 -6.43
N ILE A 186 3.60 -11.96 -6.65
CA ILE A 186 3.74 -10.98 -5.56
C ILE A 186 2.52 -11.05 -4.64
N LEU A 187 1.32 -10.99 -5.20
CA LEU A 187 0.07 -10.98 -4.44
C LEU A 187 -0.14 -12.30 -3.69
N LYS A 188 0.17 -13.45 -4.30
CA LYS A 188 0.10 -14.75 -3.62
C LYS A 188 1.00 -14.79 -2.38
N LYS A 189 2.20 -14.22 -2.47
CA LYS A 189 3.13 -14.17 -1.34
C LYS A 189 2.68 -13.19 -0.27
N CYS A 190 2.18 -11.99 -0.64
CA CYS A 190 1.62 -11.05 0.33
C CYS A 190 0.45 -11.67 1.11
N THR A 191 -0.48 -12.35 0.42
CA THR A 191 -1.73 -12.86 1.00
C THR A 191 -1.67 -14.34 1.42
N ALA A 192 -0.50 -14.87 1.76
CA ALA A 192 -0.39 -16.19 2.36
C ALA A 192 -1.07 -16.19 3.74
N LEU A 193 -1.83 -17.24 4.07
CA LEU A 193 -2.54 -17.32 5.35
C LEU A 193 -1.57 -17.34 6.53
N GLU A 194 -0.46 -18.10 6.40
CA GLU A 194 0.59 -18.16 7.41
C GLU A 194 1.51 -16.93 7.28
N PRO A 195 1.67 -16.11 8.33
CA PRO A 195 2.54 -14.91 8.29
C PRO A 195 3.99 -15.24 7.87
N LYS A 196 4.54 -16.36 8.29
CA LYS A 196 5.91 -16.81 7.96
C LYS A 196 6.13 -17.04 6.46
N LYS A 197 5.07 -17.28 5.68
CA LYS A 197 5.12 -17.47 4.21
C LYS A 197 5.00 -16.17 3.43
N ARG A 198 4.70 -15.03 4.09
CA ARG A 198 4.63 -13.70 3.48
C ARG A 198 6.04 -13.10 3.28
N TYR A 199 6.09 -11.93 2.68
CA TYR A 199 7.24 -11.06 2.82
C TYR A 199 7.39 -10.66 4.29
N HIS A 200 8.62 -10.47 4.75
CA HIS A 200 8.90 -10.08 6.14
C HIS A 200 8.83 -8.57 6.30
N HIS A 201 9.24 -7.83 5.27
CA HIS A 201 9.28 -6.36 5.29
C HIS A 201 8.77 -5.77 3.99
N ILE A 202 8.20 -4.58 4.07
CA ILE A 202 7.63 -3.84 2.93
C ILE A 202 8.65 -3.62 1.80
N TRP A 203 9.92 -3.34 2.11
CA TRP A 203 10.94 -3.10 1.08
C TRP A 203 11.11 -4.29 0.11
N GLN A 204 10.86 -5.51 0.56
CA GLN A 204 10.92 -6.70 -0.30
C GLN A 204 9.85 -6.68 -1.40
N ILE A 205 8.68 -6.12 -1.09
CA ILE A 205 7.58 -5.93 -2.07
C ILE A 205 7.98 -4.89 -3.10
N THR A 206 8.54 -3.77 -2.66
CA THR A 206 9.06 -2.72 -3.54
C THR A 206 10.09 -3.29 -4.54
N TRP A 207 11.02 -4.10 -4.05
CA TRP A 207 11.99 -4.81 -4.90
C TRP A 207 11.31 -5.78 -5.87
N ALA A 208 10.35 -6.58 -5.41
CA ALA A 208 9.65 -7.54 -6.26
C ALA A 208 8.89 -6.84 -7.40
N ILE A 209 8.26 -5.70 -7.14
CA ILE A 209 7.59 -4.88 -8.16
C ILE A 209 8.62 -4.33 -9.17
N ARG A 210 9.74 -3.76 -8.69
CA ARG A 210 10.81 -3.22 -9.55
C ARG A 210 11.46 -4.31 -10.41
N PHE A 211 11.83 -5.44 -9.83
CA PHE A 211 12.41 -6.56 -10.57
C PHE A 211 11.47 -7.12 -11.63
N GLY A 212 10.18 -7.21 -11.31
CA GLY A 212 9.17 -7.60 -12.29
C GLY A 212 9.13 -6.66 -13.50
N GLN A 213 9.33 -5.36 -13.30
CA GLN A 213 9.40 -4.37 -14.39
C GLN A 213 10.68 -4.48 -15.21
N ILE A 214 11.84 -4.60 -14.54
CA ILE A 214 13.17 -4.68 -15.20
C ILE A 214 13.27 -5.95 -16.04
N ARG A 215 12.84 -7.09 -15.52
CA ARG A 215 12.88 -8.38 -16.23
C ARG A 215 12.06 -8.35 -17.51
N HIS A 216 10.91 -7.69 -17.52
CA HIS A 216 10.10 -7.50 -18.73
C HIS A 216 10.78 -6.55 -19.76
N ARG A 217 11.49 -5.54 -19.27
CA ARG A 217 12.06 -4.50 -20.14
C ARG A 217 13.40 -4.90 -20.75
N LEU A 218 14.22 -5.69 -20.07
CA LEU A 218 15.58 -6.03 -20.48
C LEU A 218 15.77 -7.47 -20.96
N LEU A 219 15.14 -8.45 -20.30
CA LEU A 219 15.38 -9.86 -20.64
C LEU A 219 14.67 -10.30 -21.91
N TYR A 220 13.45 -9.82 -22.17
CA TYR A 220 12.75 -10.20 -23.41
C TYR A 220 13.44 -9.72 -24.68
N PRO A 221 13.83 -8.43 -24.83
CA PRO A 221 14.57 -8.02 -26.03
C PRO A 221 15.93 -8.73 -26.16
N LEU A 222 16.67 -8.98 -25.07
CA LEU A 222 17.96 -9.70 -25.11
C LEU A 222 17.80 -11.16 -25.55
N VAL A 223 16.76 -11.84 -25.09
CA VAL A 223 16.45 -13.22 -25.52
C VAL A 223 16.04 -13.26 -27.00
N PHE A 224 15.23 -12.30 -27.45
CA PHE A 224 14.82 -12.23 -28.86
C PHE A 224 15.98 -11.88 -29.78
N THR A 225 16.85 -10.95 -29.42
CA THR A 225 18.04 -10.61 -30.20
C THR A 225 19.05 -11.76 -30.21
N GLY A 226 19.25 -12.44 -29.08
CA GLY A 226 20.10 -13.63 -29.00
C GLY A 226 19.58 -14.78 -29.87
N LEU A 227 18.27 -15.04 -29.85
CA LEU A 227 17.64 -16.06 -30.70
C LEU A 227 17.75 -15.73 -32.20
N ALA A 228 17.55 -14.45 -32.58
CA ALA A 228 17.69 -13.99 -33.94
C ALA A 228 19.13 -14.11 -34.47
N LEU A 229 20.13 -13.85 -33.63
CA LEU A 229 21.54 -14.04 -34.00
C LEU A 229 21.87 -15.51 -34.19
N VAL A 230 21.41 -16.41 -33.32
CA VAL A 230 21.66 -17.84 -33.46
C VAL A 230 20.96 -18.42 -34.71
N THR A 231 19.74 -18.03 -35.02
CA THR A 231 19.05 -18.45 -36.23
C THR A 231 19.69 -17.86 -37.48
N GLY A 232 20.14 -16.61 -37.45
CA GLY A 232 20.87 -15.97 -38.56
C GLY A 232 22.19 -16.69 -38.86
N PHE A 233 22.96 -17.04 -37.82
CA PHE A 233 24.24 -17.81 -37.97
C PHE A 233 23.97 -19.23 -38.54
N ALA A 234 22.90 -19.90 -38.08
CA ALA A 234 22.56 -21.23 -38.56
C ALA A 234 22.14 -21.20 -40.08
N VAL A 235 21.35 -20.20 -40.48
CA VAL A 235 20.96 -20.03 -41.88
C VAL A 235 22.17 -19.67 -42.74
N TRP A 236 23.07 -18.77 -42.30
CA TRP A 236 24.29 -18.39 -42.99
C TRP A 236 25.25 -19.58 -43.14
N GLY A 237 25.44 -20.38 -42.09
CA GLY A 237 26.26 -21.60 -42.15
C GLY A 237 25.71 -22.65 -43.15
N TYR A 238 24.40 -22.79 -43.21
CA TYR A 238 23.76 -23.69 -44.19
C TYR A 238 23.92 -23.22 -45.61
N ALA A 239 23.82 -21.90 -45.87
CA ALA A 239 23.96 -21.31 -47.21
C ALA A 239 25.42 -21.46 -47.72
N THR A 240 26.43 -21.28 -46.83
CA THR A 240 27.85 -21.42 -47.21
C THR A 240 28.25 -22.88 -47.48
N ASP A 241 27.66 -23.86 -46.77
CA ASP A 241 27.96 -25.29 -46.95
C ASP A 241 27.35 -25.83 -48.26
N THR A 242 26.23 -25.26 -48.72
CA THR A 242 25.59 -25.61 -50.01
C THR A 242 26.36 -25.06 -51.23
N ASP A 243 27.03 -23.88 -51.09
CA ASP A 243 27.84 -23.31 -52.19
C ASP A 243 29.13 -24.11 -52.38
N VAL A 244 29.74 -24.66 -51.34
CA VAL A 244 30.94 -25.49 -51.44
C VAL A 244 30.67 -26.85 -52.07
N ARG A 245 29.51 -27.43 -51.88
CA ARG A 245 29.09 -28.72 -52.47
C ARG A 245 28.63 -28.63 -53.91
N GLY A 246 28.27 -27.45 -54.38
CA GLY A 246 27.88 -27.22 -55.79
C GLY A 246 29.05 -26.93 -56.75
N ALA A 247 30.30 -26.77 -56.19
CA ALA A 247 31.50 -26.41 -56.95
C ALA A 247 32.47 -27.61 -57.15
N MET A 248 32.05 -28.83 -56.78
CA MET A 248 32.73 -30.10 -57.10
C MET A 248 31.85 -30.89 -58.10
#